data_8de9fe3eb1abbdd9787dd8f02aa7a78a
#
_entry.id   8de9fe3eb1abbdd9787dd8f02aa7a78a
#
_cell.length_a   1.000
_cell.length_b   1.000
_cell.length_c   1.000
_cell.angle_alpha   90.00
_cell.angle_beta   90.00
_cell.angle_gamma   90.00
#
_symmetry.space_group_name_H-M   'P 1'
#
loop_
_entity.id
_entity.type
_entity.pdbx_description
1 polymer ?
#
loop_
_entity_poly.entity_id
_entity_poly.type
_entity_poly.pdbx_seq_one_letter_code
_entity_poly.pdbx_strand_id
1 'polypeptide(L)'
;MDNIKGYIYAAASSSTFGLAPFFTISLLSSGFSSFEVLAYRWGVASFTLIIFGIFLGETFCINRKDFGTVFILSLFRAATSLSLVIAYQHIASGVASTIHFMYPLAVALAMMFFFREKKSFSILFAVVISLIGAALLSSGEIDFKGGNTTIGLTAAICSVFFYGGYIIGVRKSRAVNIPSTALTAYVMGLGALFFIIGGCLTSGIRLTTDGYAWLNILGLALPATCLLYTSDAADE
;
A
#
# COMPACT_ATOMS: atom_id res chain seq x y z
N MET A 1 18.22 -23.36 10.29
CA MET A 1 17.22 -22.77 11.21
C MET A 1 16.75 -21.40 10.73
N ASP A 2 17.52 -20.69 9.90
CA ASP A 2 17.21 -19.32 9.45
C ASP A 2 16.05 -19.27 8.45
N ASN A 3 15.90 -20.26 7.59
CA ASN A 3 14.76 -20.35 6.66
C ASN A 3 13.38 -20.42 7.36
N ILE A 4 13.28 -21.08 8.52
CA ILE A 4 12.00 -21.21 9.24
C ILE A 4 11.61 -19.87 9.86
N LYS A 5 12.57 -19.12 10.38
CA LYS A 5 12.32 -17.77 10.92
C LYS A 5 11.82 -16.83 9.83
N GLY A 6 12.44 -16.86 8.63
CA GLY A 6 11.99 -16.09 7.48
C GLY A 6 10.54 -16.42 7.08
N TYR A 7 10.16 -17.70 7.03
CA TYR A 7 8.78 -18.10 6.76
C TYR A 7 7.79 -17.62 7.82
N ILE A 8 8.15 -17.65 9.11
CA ILE A 8 7.32 -17.16 10.20
C ILE A 8 7.12 -15.65 10.09
N TYR A 9 8.18 -14.88 9.82
CA TYR A 9 8.10 -13.43 9.62
C TYR A 9 7.26 -13.08 8.39
N ALA A 10 7.44 -13.77 7.29
CA ALA A 10 6.64 -13.58 6.08
C ALA A 10 5.14 -13.89 6.32
N ALA A 11 4.84 -14.98 7.03
CA ALA A 11 3.47 -15.34 7.40
C ALA A 11 2.83 -14.31 8.34
N ALA A 12 3.56 -13.84 9.35
CA ALA A 12 3.12 -12.79 10.27
C ALA A 12 2.86 -11.47 9.53
N SER A 13 3.77 -11.09 8.61
CA SER A 13 3.61 -9.91 7.75
C SER A 13 2.36 -10.01 6.88
N SER A 14 2.16 -11.12 6.21
CA SER A 14 0.99 -11.33 5.35
C SER A 14 -0.32 -11.31 6.14
N SER A 15 -0.34 -11.87 7.35
CA SER A 15 -1.53 -11.87 8.22
C SER A 15 -1.92 -10.46 8.67
N THR A 16 -0.96 -9.62 8.98
CA THR A 16 -1.22 -8.22 9.38
C THR A 16 -1.67 -7.35 8.23
N PHE A 17 -1.22 -7.62 7.00
CA PHE A 17 -1.78 -6.95 5.80
C PHE A 17 -3.27 -7.25 5.62
N GLY A 18 -3.72 -8.47 5.97
CA GLY A 18 -5.13 -8.85 5.95
C GLY A 18 -6.02 -8.07 6.93
N LEU A 19 -5.44 -7.54 8.02
CA LEU A 19 -6.17 -6.71 8.99
C LEU A 19 -6.32 -5.25 8.57
N ALA A 20 -5.51 -4.76 7.64
CA ALA A 20 -5.55 -3.37 7.20
C ALA A 20 -6.93 -2.91 6.66
N PRO A 21 -7.66 -3.70 5.86
CA PRO A 21 -9.02 -3.34 5.45
C PRO A 21 -9.98 -3.20 6.63
N PHE A 22 -9.88 -4.08 7.65
CA PHE A 22 -10.73 -4.05 8.82
C PHE A 22 -10.61 -2.71 9.57
N PHE A 23 -9.39 -2.29 9.92
CA PHE A 23 -9.15 -1.02 10.59
C PHE A 23 -9.53 0.18 9.73
N THR A 24 -9.28 0.10 8.41
CA THR A 24 -9.66 1.16 7.46
C THR A 24 -11.18 1.35 7.43
N ILE A 25 -11.95 0.26 7.30
CA ILE A 25 -13.42 0.31 7.27
C ILE A 25 -13.97 0.78 8.62
N SER A 26 -13.39 0.34 9.74
CA SER A 26 -13.77 0.79 11.07
C SER A 26 -13.65 2.32 11.21
N LEU A 27 -12.56 2.92 10.74
CA LEU A 27 -12.38 4.36 10.75
C LEU A 27 -13.36 5.07 9.81
N LEU A 28 -13.57 4.55 8.59
CA LEU A 28 -14.54 5.10 7.65
C LEU A 28 -15.98 5.06 8.22
N SER A 29 -16.36 3.97 8.87
CA SER A 29 -17.67 3.83 9.51
C SER A 29 -17.84 4.74 10.73
N SER A 30 -16.75 5.14 11.38
CA SER A 30 -16.72 6.16 12.44
C SER A 30 -16.79 7.60 11.90
N GLY A 31 -16.99 7.77 10.58
CA GLY A 31 -17.18 9.06 9.93
C GLY A 31 -15.88 9.80 9.57
N PHE A 32 -14.74 9.11 9.56
CA PHE A 32 -13.50 9.67 9.02
C PHE A 32 -13.55 9.69 7.49
N SER A 33 -13.05 10.75 6.87
CA SER A 33 -12.88 10.81 5.42
C SER A 33 -11.71 9.93 4.95
N SER A 34 -11.71 9.55 3.67
CA SER A 34 -10.60 8.79 3.09
C SER A 34 -9.24 9.47 3.27
N PHE A 35 -9.23 10.81 3.15
CA PHE A 35 -8.02 11.61 3.34
C PHE A 35 -7.54 11.61 4.79
N GLU A 36 -8.45 11.71 5.75
CA GLU A 36 -8.12 11.65 7.19
C GLU A 36 -7.51 10.30 7.54
N VAL A 37 -8.16 9.19 7.16
CA VAL A 37 -7.66 7.83 7.42
C VAL A 37 -6.24 7.64 6.86
N LEU A 38 -6.01 8.09 5.64
CA LEU A 38 -4.71 7.95 4.98
C LEU A 38 -3.66 8.91 5.56
N ALA A 39 -4.03 10.13 5.91
CA ALA A 39 -3.13 11.09 6.57
C ALA A 39 -2.63 10.56 7.91
N TYR A 40 -3.52 10.05 8.76
CA TYR A 40 -3.16 9.44 10.04
C TYR A 40 -2.30 8.18 9.85
N ARG A 41 -2.74 7.26 8.98
CA ARG A 41 -2.00 6.02 8.71
C ARG A 41 -0.57 6.31 8.27
N TRP A 42 -0.41 7.16 7.28
CA TRP A 42 0.89 7.42 6.66
C TRP A 42 1.76 8.33 7.52
N GLY A 43 1.16 9.30 8.21
CA GLY A 43 1.86 10.17 9.16
C GLY A 43 2.44 9.38 10.32
N VAL A 44 1.63 8.55 10.99
CA VAL A 44 2.07 7.69 12.09
C VAL A 44 3.13 6.69 11.61
N ALA A 45 2.91 6.06 10.45
CA ALA A 45 3.84 5.10 9.88
C ALA A 45 5.21 5.74 9.57
N SER A 46 5.23 6.90 8.88
CA SER A 46 6.47 7.62 8.59
C SER A 46 7.20 8.06 9.85
N PHE A 47 6.47 8.61 10.83
CA PHE A 47 7.04 9.04 12.12
C PHE A 47 7.66 7.86 12.87
N THR A 48 6.97 6.73 12.92
CA THR A 48 7.46 5.51 13.55
C THR A 48 8.72 5.01 12.87
N LEU A 49 8.75 4.94 11.54
CA LEU A 49 9.93 4.52 10.76
C LEU A 49 11.14 5.42 11.01
N ILE A 50 10.93 6.74 11.06
CA ILE A 50 12.02 7.69 11.31
C ILE A 50 12.58 7.47 12.72
N ILE A 51 11.72 7.36 13.73
CA ILE A 51 12.17 7.14 15.12
C ILE A 51 12.95 5.84 15.23
N PHE A 52 12.38 4.73 14.78
CA PHE A 52 13.04 3.43 14.86
C PHE A 52 14.34 3.40 14.03
N GLY A 53 14.34 3.95 12.82
CA GLY A 53 15.53 4.01 12.00
C GLY A 53 16.66 4.81 12.66
N ILE A 54 16.35 5.93 13.32
CA ILE A 54 17.36 6.70 14.09
C ILE A 54 17.92 5.87 15.25
N PHE A 55 17.07 5.15 15.99
CA PHE A 55 17.54 4.29 17.09
C PHE A 55 18.46 3.15 16.62
N LEU A 56 18.29 2.70 15.38
CA LEU A 56 19.05 1.61 14.79
C LEU A 56 20.28 2.11 14.00
N GLY A 57 20.50 3.43 13.97
CA GLY A 57 21.63 4.04 13.29
C GLY A 57 21.50 4.12 11.77
N GLU A 58 20.28 3.96 11.24
CA GLU A 58 19.98 4.08 9.81
C GLU A 58 20.22 5.50 9.30
N THR A 59 20.69 5.61 8.07
CA THR A 59 20.94 6.91 7.44
C THR A 59 19.74 7.34 6.59
N PHE A 60 19.16 8.49 6.91
CA PHE A 60 18.06 9.11 6.16
C PHE A 60 18.52 10.16 5.14
N CYS A 61 19.80 10.17 4.77
CA CYS A 61 20.32 11.13 3.80
C CYS A 61 19.92 10.75 2.38
N ILE A 62 19.08 11.58 1.75
CA ILE A 62 18.75 11.47 0.32
C ILE A 62 19.45 12.59 -0.44
N ASN A 63 20.04 12.23 -1.59
CA ASN A 63 20.62 13.21 -2.48
C ASN A 63 19.52 14.09 -3.11
N ARG A 64 19.75 15.38 -3.25
CA ARG A 64 18.81 16.32 -3.91
C ARG A 64 18.38 15.86 -5.30
N LYS A 65 19.26 15.12 -6.01
CA LYS A 65 18.95 14.57 -7.35
C LYS A 65 17.93 13.43 -7.32
N ASP A 66 17.77 12.76 -6.18
CA ASP A 66 16.88 11.61 -6.02
C ASP A 66 15.51 12.05 -5.49
N PHE A 67 15.41 13.26 -4.94
CA PHE A 67 14.17 13.80 -4.38
C PHE A 67 13.00 13.80 -5.39
N GLY A 68 13.27 14.20 -6.64
CA GLY A 68 12.25 14.18 -7.69
C GLY A 68 11.70 12.77 -7.98
N THR A 69 12.60 11.76 -7.95
CA THR A 69 12.21 10.36 -8.10
C THR A 69 11.34 9.90 -6.93
N VAL A 70 11.78 10.18 -5.70
CA VAL A 70 11.03 9.83 -4.49
C VAL A 70 9.67 10.51 -4.46
N PHE A 71 9.57 11.77 -4.90
CA PHE A 71 8.32 12.51 -5.00
C PHE A 71 7.33 11.84 -5.97
N ILE A 72 7.78 11.44 -7.16
CA ILE A 72 6.95 10.73 -8.15
C ILE A 72 6.51 9.37 -7.59
N LEU A 73 7.42 8.63 -6.98
CA LEU A 73 7.12 7.34 -6.34
C LEU A 73 6.08 7.49 -5.22
N SER A 74 6.20 8.54 -4.43
CA SER A 74 5.23 8.88 -3.38
C SER A 74 3.84 9.17 -3.95
N LEU A 75 3.75 9.87 -5.09
CA LEU A 75 2.49 10.09 -5.80
C LEU A 75 1.83 8.78 -6.25
N PHE A 76 2.59 7.88 -6.90
CA PHE A 76 2.08 6.57 -7.30
C PHE A 76 1.59 5.76 -6.10
N ARG A 77 2.35 5.77 -5.03
CA ARG A 77 2.01 5.03 -3.81
C ARG A 77 0.80 5.63 -3.09
N ALA A 78 0.69 6.96 -3.04
CA ALA A 78 -0.47 7.66 -2.49
C ALA A 78 -1.72 7.40 -3.33
N ALA A 79 -1.62 7.50 -4.67
CA ALA A 79 -2.72 7.19 -5.58
C ALA A 79 -3.21 5.74 -5.42
N THR A 80 -2.29 4.78 -5.22
CA THR A 80 -2.63 3.39 -4.88
C THR A 80 -3.50 3.32 -3.63
N SER A 81 -3.05 3.94 -2.54
CA SER A 81 -3.76 3.87 -1.26
C SER A 81 -5.12 4.55 -1.31
N LEU A 82 -5.20 5.71 -1.97
CA LEU A 82 -6.47 6.41 -2.14
C LEU A 82 -7.46 5.59 -2.98
N SER A 83 -7.01 5.05 -4.12
CA SER A 83 -7.84 4.20 -4.97
C SER A 83 -8.37 2.98 -4.22
N LEU A 84 -7.53 2.35 -3.38
CA LEU A 84 -7.94 1.18 -2.60
C LEU A 84 -8.95 1.54 -1.50
N VAL A 85 -8.78 2.68 -0.83
CA VAL A 85 -9.75 3.16 0.18
C VAL A 85 -11.08 3.52 -0.48
N ILE A 86 -11.07 4.13 -1.66
CA ILE A 86 -12.28 4.38 -2.45
C ILE A 86 -12.95 3.05 -2.83
N ALA A 87 -12.17 2.04 -3.24
CA ALA A 87 -12.74 0.72 -3.54
C ALA A 87 -13.44 0.12 -2.33
N TYR A 88 -12.86 0.20 -1.13
CA TYR A 88 -13.47 -0.30 0.12
C TYR A 88 -14.79 0.39 0.50
N GLN A 89 -15.02 1.61 0.03
CA GLN A 89 -16.28 2.33 0.25
C GLN A 89 -17.42 1.87 -0.69
N HIS A 90 -17.08 1.19 -1.78
CA HIS A 90 -18.03 0.88 -2.84
C HIS A 90 -18.22 -0.61 -3.10
N ILE A 91 -17.25 -1.46 -2.75
CA ILE A 91 -17.31 -2.93 -2.89
C ILE A 91 -16.76 -3.61 -1.66
N ALA A 92 -17.06 -4.89 -1.50
CA ALA A 92 -16.54 -5.70 -0.40
C ALA A 92 -15.00 -5.65 -0.36
N SER A 93 -14.44 -5.42 0.82
CA SER A 93 -12.99 -5.25 1.00
C SER A 93 -12.18 -6.48 0.56
N GLY A 94 -12.74 -7.67 0.70
CA GLY A 94 -12.12 -8.91 0.20
C GLY A 94 -11.96 -8.90 -1.31
N VAL A 95 -13.00 -8.45 -2.06
CA VAL A 95 -12.96 -8.32 -3.53
C VAL A 95 -11.92 -7.27 -3.94
N ALA A 96 -11.98 -6.08 -3.33
CA ALA A 96 -11.04 -4.99 -3.63
C ALA A 96 -9.59 -5.41 -3.36
N SER A 97 -9.32 -6.07 -2.23
CA SER A 97 -7.99 -6.55 -1.88
C SER A 97 -7.50 -7.66 -2.82
N THR A 98 -8.37 -8.59 -3.21
CA THR A 98 -8.01 -9.65 -4.17
C THR A 98 -7.62 -9.06 -5.52
N ILE A 99 -8.39 -8.10 -6.02
CA ILE A 99 -8.05 -7.38 -7.26
C ILE A 99 -6.72 -6.65 -7.09
N HIS A 100 -6.52 -5.93 -5.98
CA HIS A 100 -5.27 -5.23 -5.72
C HIS A 100 -4.06 -6.17 -5.72
N PHE A 101 -4.16 -7.35 -5.10
CA PHE A 101 -3.09 -8.34 -5.07
C PHE A 101 -2.75 -8.95 -6.43
N MET A 102 -3.42 -8.57 -7.51
CA MET A 102 -2.98 -8.87 -8.87
C MET A 102 -1.83 -7.97 -9.36
N TYR A 103 -1.37 -6.99 -8.58
CA TYR A 103 -0.27 -6.10 -8.97
C TYR A 103 1.03 -6.84 -9.35
N PRO A 104 1.47 -7.96 -8.74
CA PRO A 104 2.68 -8.65 -9.16
C PRO A 104 2.59 -9.15 -10.60
N LEU A 105 1.38 -9.53 -10.99
CA LEU A 105 1.07 -9.96 -12.33
C LEU A 105 1.16 -8.81 -13.33
N ALA A 106 0.56 -7.65 -13.00
CA ALA A 106 0.67 -6.45 -13.79
C ALA A 106 2.13 -6.00 -13.95
N VAL A 107 2.92 -6.07 -12.87
CA VAL A 107 4.36 -5.79 -12.90
C VAL A 107 5.09 -6.77 -13.81
N ALA A 108 4.84 -8.07 -13.69
CA ALA A 108 5.49 -9.09 -14.52
C ALA A 108 5.18 -8.91 -16.00
N LEU A 109 3.91 -8.64 -16.34
CA LEU A 109 3.52 -8.32 -17.71
C LEU A 109 4.21 -7.06 -18.22
N ALA A 110 4.22 -5.98 -17.44
CA ALA A 110 4.88 -4.74 -17.83
C ALA A 110 6.39 -4.95 -18.06
N MET A 111 7.06 -5.74 -17.20
CA MET A 111 8.49 -6.06 -17.36
C MET A 111 8.76 -6.88 -18.62
N MET A 112 7.86 -7.80 -18.97
CA MET A 112 7.97 -8.59 -20.21
C MET A 112 7.74 -7.74 -21.47
N PHE A 113 6.73 -6.87 -21.47
CA PHE A 113 6.34 -6.13 -22.66
C PHE A 113 7.17 -4.85 -22.88
N PHE A 114 7.40 -4.06 -21.81
CA PHE A 114 8.09 -2.77 -21.91
C PHE A 114 9.61 -2.89 -21.74
N PHE A 115 10.07 -3.80 -20.87
CA PHE A 115 11.49 -3.96 -20.57
C PHE A 115 12.13 -5.19 -21.24
N ARG A 116 11.38 -5.90 -22.09
CA ARG A 116 11.85 -7.06 -22.87
C ARG A 116 12.50 -8.16 -22.02
N GLU A 117 12.05 -8.34 -20.80
CA GLU A 117 12.47 -9.46 -19.96
C GLU A 117 11.99 -10.79 -20.58
N LYS A 118 12.69 -11.89 -20.27
CA LYS A 118 12.39 -13.21 -20.83
C LYS A 118 10.94 -13.60 -20.56
N LYS A 119 10.22 -13.94 -21.63
CA LYS A 119 8.85 -14.45 -21.52
C LYS A 119 8.85 -15.77 -20.77
N SER A 120 8.08 -15.86 -19.68
CA SER A 120 7.90 -17.07 -18.91
C SER A 120 6.48 -17.61 -19.08
N PHE A 121 6.35 -18.84 -19.54
CA PHE A 121 5.05 -19.51 -19.64
C PHE A 121 4.35 -19.62 -18.27
N SER A 122 5.12 -19.80 -17.20
CA SER A 122 4.57 -19.83 -15.83
C SER A 122 3.89 -18.53 -15.45
N ILE A 123 4.43 -17.38 -15.87
CA ILE A 123 3.80 -16.05 -15.64
C ILE A 123 2.50 -15.95 -16.42
N LEU A 124 2.49 -16.32 -17.70
CA LEU A 124 1.26 -16.30 -18.51
C LEU A 124 0.17 -17.21 -17.93
N PHE A 125 0.54 -18.40 -17.45
CA PHE A 125 -0.39 -19.31 -16.80
C PHE A 125 -0.95 -18.73 -15.49
N ALA A 126 -0.10 -18.11 -14.67
CA ALA A 126 -0.51 -17.41 -13.46
C ALA A 126 -1.48 -16.25 -13.76
N VAL A 127 -1.28 -15.52 -14.89
CA VAL A 127 -2.21 -14.47 -15.36
C VAL A 127 -3.59 -15.06 -15.60
N VAL A 128 -3.67 -16.15 -16.36
CA VAL A 128 -4.96 -16.76 -16.70
C VAL A 128 -5.69 -17.25 -15.45
N ILE A 129 -4.99 -17.94 -14.54
CA ILE A 129 -5.59 -18.42 -13.28
C ILE A 129 -6.06 -17.24 -12.42
N SER A 130 -5.29 -16.17 -12.32
CA SER A 130 -5.66 -14.98 -11.55
C SER A 130 -6.89 -14.28 -12.13
N LEU A 131 -6.99 -14.18 -13.45
CA LEU A 131 -8.18 -13.62 -14.12
C LEU A 131 -9.42 -14.48 -13.88
N ILE A 132 -9.29 -15.81 -13.94
CA ILE A 132 -10.39 -16.73 -13.62
C ILE A 132 -10.79 -16.57 -12.16
N GLY A 133 -9.84 -16.55 -11.23
CA GLY A 133 -10.11 -16.32 -9.81
C GLY A 133 -10.81 -15.00 -9.53
N ALA A 134 -10.38 -13.92 -10.17
CA ALA A 134 -11.03 -12.62 -10.06
C ALA A 134 -12.45 -12.62 -10.64
N ALA A 135 -12.66 -13.29 -11.78
CA ALA A 135 -13.98 -13.43 -12.39
C ALA A 135 -14.95 -14.23 -11.51
N LEU A 136 -14.48 -15.35 -10.94
CA LEU A 136 -15.27 -16.16 -10.01
C LEU A 136 -15.63 -15.37 -8.73
N LEU A 137 -14.69 -14.61 -8.20
CA LEU A 137 -14.93 -13.77 -7.04
C LEU A 137 -15.94 -12.65 -7.37
N SER A 138 -15.84 -12.07 -8.57
CA SER A 138 -16.74 -11.03 -9.06
C SER A 138 -18.14 -11.54 -9.40
N SER A 139 -18.34 -12.85 -9.58
CA SER A 139 -19.66 -13.46 -9.83
C SER A 139 -20.46 -13.71 -8.55
N GLY A 140 -19.85 -13.58 -7.36
CA GLY A 140 -20.55 -13.59 -6.08
C GLY A 140 -21.24 -12.26 -5.77
N GLU A 141 -21.87 -12.15 -4.60
CA GLU A 141 -22.45 -10.88 -4.15
C GLU A 141 -21.34 -9.83 -3.90
N ILE A 142 -21.11 -9.00 -4.92
CA ILE A 142 -20.13 -7.89 -4.88
C ILE A 142 -20.76 -6.67 -4.19
N ASP A 143 -22.09 -6.63 -4.10
CA ASP A 143 -22.84 -5.47 -3.66
C ASP A 143 -22.59 -5.16 -2.18
N PHE A 144 -21.90 -4.05 -1.97
CA PHE A 144 -21.89 -3.37 -0.69
C PHE A 144 -23.17 -2.52 -0.62
N LYS A 145 -23.98 -2.73 0.43
CA LYS A 145 -25.24 -1.95 0.60
C LYS A 145 -24.91 -0.44 0.59
N GLY A 146 -25.25 0.23 -0.51
CA GLY A 146 -25.08 1.68 -0.68
C GLY A 146 -23.88 2.14 -1.52
N GLY A 147 -23.02 1.23 -2.04
CA GLY A 147 -21.91 1.58 -2.89
C GLY A 147 -22.20 1.49 -4.40
N ASN A 148 -21.38 2.17 -5.21
CA ASN A 148 -21.40 2.02 -6.67
C ASN A 148 -20.32 1.03 -7.10
N THR A 149 -20.76 -0.18 -7.49
CA THR A 149 -19.87 -1.30 -7.87
C THR A 149 -18.92 -0.92 -8.99
N THR A 150 -19.34 -0.11 -9.98
CA THR A 150 -18.48 0.33 -11.07
C THR A 150 -17.33 1.20 -10.56
N ILE A 151 -17.62 2.15 -9.66
CA ILE A 151 -16.59 3.00 -9.06
C ILE A 151 -15.61 2.15 -8.25
N GLY A 152 -16.14 1.23 -7.44
CA GLY A 152 -15.32 0.34 -6.61
C GLY A 152 -14.37 -0.54 -7.42
N LEU A 153 -14.87 -1.20 -8.46
CA LEU A 153 -14.07 -2.04 -9.36
C LEU A 153 -13.03 -1.22 -10.13
N THR A 154 -13.43 -0.06 -10.66
CA THR A 154 -12.49 0.83 -11.37
C THR A 154 -11.38 1.31 -10.44
N ALA A 155 -11.71 1.72 -9.23
CA ALA A 155 -10.73 2.14 -8.23
C ALA A 155 -9.79 1.00 -7.83
N ALA A 156 -10.30 -0.23 -7.62
CA ALA A 156 -9.48 -1.39 -7.34
C ALA A 156 -8.50 -1.71 -8.48
N ILE A 157 -8.96 -1.66 -9.74
CA ILE A 157 -8.10 -1.87 -10.92
C ILE A 157 -7.05 -0.76 -11.03
N CYS A 158 -7.42 0.51 -10.85
CA CYS A 158 -6.48 1.63 -10.84
C CYS A 158 -5.38 1.43 -9.79
N SER A 159 -5.73 0.90 -8.61
CA SER A 159 -4.75 0.63 -7.56
C SER A 159 -3.67 -0.37 -7.98
N VAL A 160 -4.01 -1.36 -8.83
CA VAL A 160 -3.06 -2.34 -9.39
C VAL A 160 -2.02 -1.64 -10.27
N PHE A 161 -2.47 -0.76 -11.16
CA PHE A 161 -1.58 -0.03 -12.07
C PHE A 161 -0.71 0.98 -11.34
N PHE A 162 -1.26 1.73 -10.40
CA PHE A 162 -0.49 2.68 -9.60
C PHE A 162 0.58 1.97 -8.76
N TYR A 163 0.22 0.87 -8.11
CA TYR A 163 1.19 0.11 -7.34
C TYR A 163 2.24 -0.58 -8.20
N GLY A 164 1.81 -1.15 -9.34
CA GLY A 164 2.73 -1.68 -10.36
C GLY A 164 3.71 -0.63 -10.84
N GLY A 165 3.24 0.59 -11.14
CA GLY A 165 4.08 1.72 -11.50
C GLY A 165 5.07 2.11 -10.40
N TYR A 166 4.64 2.10 -9.14
CA TYR A 166 5.52 2.31 -7.99
C TYR A 166 6.64 1.26 -7.93
N ILE A 167 6.31 -0.04 -7.99
CA ILE A 167 7.30 -1.14 -7.93
C ILE A 167 8.29 -1.07 -9.09
N ILE A 168 7.80 -0.85 -10.32
CA ILE A 168 8.68 -0.68 -11.49
C ILE A 168 9.55 0.56 -11.33
N GLY A 169 8.96 1.66 -10.86
CA GLY A 169 9.68 2.89 -10.59
C GLY A 169 10.80 2.72 -9.58
N VAL A 170 10.58 2.00 -8.48
CA VAL A 170 11.64 1.68 -7.50
C VAL A 170 12.75 0.86 -8.16
N ARG A 171 12.40 -0.20 -8.91
CA ARG A 171 13.38 -1.12 -9.52
C ARG A 171 14.20 -0.49 -10.65
N LYS A 172 13.61 0.42 -11.44
CA LYS A 172 14.22 0.98 -12.67
C LYS A 172 14.73 2.40 -12.51
N SER A 173 14.60 2.99 -11.33
CA SER A 173 15.10 4.34 -11.03
C SER A 173 16.27 4.32 -10.06
N ARG A 174 16.77 5.51 -9.73
CA ARG A 174 17.82 5.70 -8.71
C ARG A 174 17.36 5.31 -7.31
N ALA A 175 16.06 5.14 -7.10
CA ALA A 175 15.49 4.74 -5.81
C ALA A 175 16.03 3.38 -5.32
N VAL A 176 16.45 2.49 -6.22
CA VAL A 176 17.07 1.20 -5.89
C VAL A 176 18.34 1.33 -5.02
N ASN A 177 19.02 2.48 -5.08
CA ASN A 177 20.23 2.75 -4.31
C ASN A 177 19.96 3.46 -2.97
N ILE A 178 18.70 3.76 -2.65
CA ILE A 178 18.31 4.39 -1.40
C ILE A 178 18.00 3.28 -0.39
N PRO A 179 18.50 3.37 0.86
CA PRO A 179 18.12 2.41 1.89
C PRO A 179 16.61 2.29 2.00
N SER A 180 16.12 1.06 2.09
CA SER A 180 14.70 0.73 2.02
C SER A 180 13.88 1.46 3.09
N THR A 181 14.40 1.52 4.33
CA THR A 181 13.81 2.25 5.45
C THR A 181 13.67 3.74 5.15
N ALA A 182 14.73 4.36 4.61
CA ALA A 182 14.73 5.78 4.25
C ALA A 182 13.73 6.04 3.10
N LEU A 183 13.77 5.24 2.04
CA LEU A 183 12.83 5.35 0.91
C LEU A 183 11.38 5.28 1.39
N THR A 184 11.07 4.27 2.21
CA THR A 184 9.71 4.06 2.72
C THR A 184 9.28 5.21 3.62
N ALA A 185 10.14 5.68 4.52
CA ALA A 185 9.84 6.82 5.39
C ALA A 185 9.54 8.10 4.59
N TYR A 186 10.34 8.40 3.56
CA TYR A 186 10.11 9.57 2.70
C TYR A 186 8.85 9.42 1.83
N VAL A 187 8.64 8.25 1.23
CA VAL A 187 7.44 7.98 0.43
C VAL A 187 6.18 8.13 1.28
N MET A 188 6.18 7.59 2.50
CA MET A 188 5.04 7.73 3.42
C MET A 188 4.90 9.16 3.95
N GLY A 189 5.99 9.82 4.31
CA GLY A 189 5.96 11.20 4.78
C GLY A 189 5.40 12.18 3.74
N LEU A 190 5.89 12.11 2.50
CA LEU A 190 5.35 12.91 1.40
C LEU A 190 3.89 12.54 1.09
N GLY A 191 3.56 11.24 1.12
CA GLY A 191 2.18 10.80 0.94
C GLY A 191 1.24 11.30 2.04
N ALA A 192 1.69 11.34 3.29
CA ALA A 192 0.92 11.95 4.38
C ALA A 192 0.65 13.43 4.11
N LEU A 193 1.65 14.18 3.62
CA LEU A 193 1.47 15.58 3.22
C LEU A 193 0.44 15.72 2.09
N PHE A 194 0.45 14.85 1.07
CA PHE A 194 -0.57 14.88 0.02
C PHE A 194 -1.97 14.65 0.58
N PHE A 195 -2.12 13.71 1.52
CA PHE A 195 -3.41 13.43 2.13
C PHE A 195 -3.86 14.54 3.06
N ILE A 196 -2.94 15.19 3.78
CA ILE A 196 -3.24 16.38 4.61
C ILE A 196 -3.72 17.52 3.71
N ILE A 197 -3.00 17.82 2.65
CA ILE A 197 -3.38 18.88 1.71
C ILE A 197 -4.74 18.56 1.06
N GLY A 198 -4.91 17.33 0.56
CA GLY A 198 -6.18 16.89 -0.03
C GLY A 198 -7.34 16.95 0.95
N GLY A 199 -7.13 16.54 2.21
CA GLY A 199 -8.12 16.64 3.27
C GLY A 199 -8.50 18.09 3.59
N CYS A 200 -7.51 18.97 3.73
CA CYS A 200 -7.77 20.39 3.98
C CYS A 200 -8.55 21.08 2.84
N LEU A 201 -8.34 20.64 1.59
CA LEU A 201 -9.03 21.18 0.42
C LEU A 201 -10.46 20.63 0.24
N THR A 202 -10.79 19.51 0.87
CA THR A 202 -12.09 18.82 0.69
C THR A 202 -12.98 18.94 1.93
N SER A 203 -12.73 18.13 2.94
CA SER A 203 -13.58 17.96 4.13
C SER A 203 -12.98 18.54 5.41
N GLY A 204 -11.75 19.03 5.36
CA GLY A 204 -10.94 19.34 6.53
C GLY A 204 -10.30 18.07 7.12
N ILE A 205 -9.39 18.27 8.08
CA ILE A 205 -8.80 17.20 8.88
C ILE A 205 -9.17 17.42 10.33
N ARG A 206 -9.90 16.48 10.89
CA ARG A 206 -10.27 16.52 12.30
C ARG A 206 -9.13 15.94 13.15
N LEU A 207 -8.76 16.67 14.19
CA LEU A 207 -7.90 16.09 15.22
C LEU A 207 -8.79 15.28 16.16
N THR A 208 -8.57 13.95 16.16
CA THR A 208 -9.31 13.06 17.06
C THR A 208 -8.62 12.91 18.39
N THR A 209 -9.39 12.94 19.47
CA THR A 209 -8.97 12.62 20.83
C THR A 209 -9.59 11.29 21.30
N ASP A 210 -10.40 10.66 20.44
CA ASP A 210 -11.07 9.40 20.76
C ASP A 210 -10.06 8.24 20.82
N GLY A 211 -10.01 7.56 21.97
CA GLY A 211 -9.11 6.43 22.19
C GLY A 211 -9.40 5.25 21.27
N TYR A 212 -10.67 5.01 20.89
CA TYR A 212 -11.02 3.94 19.95
C TYR A 212 -10.51 4.25 18.54
N ALA A 213 -10.62 5.49 18.09
CA ALA A 213 -10.06 5.93 16.81
C ALA A 213 -8.52 5.75 16.80
N TRP A 214 -7.82 6.13 17.88
CA TRP A 214 -6.39 5.95 18.01
C TRP A 214 -5.98 4.48 17.99
N LEU A 215 -6.74 3.59 18.62
CA LEU A 215 -6.48 2.15 18.57
C LEU A 215 -6.56 1.62 17.11
N ASN A 216 -7.56 2.05 16.34
CA ASN A 216 -7.66 1.67 14.93
C ASN A 216 -6.55 2.29 14.08
N ILE A 217 -6.15 3.54 14.31
CA ILE A 217 -5.05 4.22 13.61
C ILE A 217 -3.72 3.49 13.88
N LEU A 218 -3.43 3.16 15.13
CA LEU A 218 -2.22 2.43 15.50
C LEU A 218 -2.23 1.00 14.95
N GLY A 219 -3.37 0.31 15.05
CA GLY A 219 -3.56 -1.02 14.45
C GLY A 219 -3.40 -1.03 12.94
N LEU A 220 -3.71 0.08 12.26
CA LEU A 220 -3.53 0.24 10.83
C LEU A 220 -2.09 0.61 10.44
N ALA A 221 -1.41 1.45 11.24
CA ALA A 221 -0.10 1.99 10.92
C ALA A 221 1.05 1.09 11.38
N LEU A 222 1.03 0.61 12.62
CA LEU A 222 2.17 -0.07 13.24
C LEU A 222 2.47 -1.45 12.65
N PRO A 223 1.49 -2.35 12.42
CA PRO A 223 1.80 -3.67 11.88
C PRO A 223 2.46 -3.61 10.50
N ALA A 224 1.99 -2.70 9.65
CA ALA A 224 2.57 -2.52 8.32
C ALA A 224 3.99 -1.95 8.36
N THR A 225 4.33 -1.12 9.36
CA THR A 225 5.67 -0.52 9.53
C THR A 225 6.67 -1.44 10.22
N CYS A 226 6.26 -2.11 11.29
CA CYS A 226 7.15 -3.00 12.03
C CYS A 226 7.57 -4.22 11.20
N LEU A 227 6.69 -4.72 10.34
CA LEU A 227 6.95 -5.92 9.54
C LEU A 227 7.71 -5.64 8.24
N LEU A 228 7.57 -4.47 7.64
CA LEU A 228 8.46 -4.05 6.55
C LEU A 228 9.91 -4.02 7.03
N TYR A 229 10.14 -3.53 8.23
CA TYR A 229 11.47 -3.47 8.83
C TYR A 229 12.07 -4.85 9.10
N THR A 230 11.27 -5.81 9.60
CA THR A 230 11.76 -7.18 9.87
C THR A 230 11.95 -8.01 8.60
N SER A 231 11.25 -7.71 7.52
CA SER A 231 11.44 -8.36 6.22
C SER A 231 12.75 -7.93 5.55
N ASP A 232 13.06 -6.64 5.59
CA ASP A 232 14.30 -6.10 5.01
C ASP A 232 15.55 -6.53 5.80
N ALA A 233 15.43 -6.67 7.14
CA ALA A 233 16.50 -7.19 8.00
C ALA A 233 16.72 -8.71 7.86
N ALA A 234 15.84 -9.45 7.20
CA ALA A 234 15.98 -10.88 6.94
C ALA A 234 16.61 -11.19 5.58
N ASP A 235 16.71 -10.19 4.70
CA ASP A 235 17.34 -10.29 3.36
C ASP A 235 18.83 -9.85 3.37
N GLU A 236 19.37 -9.34 4.50
CA GLU A 236 20.79 -9.14 4.79
C GLU A 236 21.40 -10.34 5.54
#